data_ae44473909d53f90625f766302d2ac60
#
_entry.id   ae44473909d53f90625f766302d2ac60
#
_cell.length_a   1.000
_cell.length_b   1.000
_cell.length_c   1.000
_cell.angle_alpha   90.00
_cell.angle_beta   90.00
_cell.angle_gamma   90.00
#
_symmetry.space_group_name_H-M   'P 1'
#
loop_
_entity.id
_entity.type
_entity.pdbx_description
1 polymer ?
#
loop_
_entity_poly.entity_id
_entity_poly.type
_entity_poly.pdbx_seq_one_letter_code
_entity_poly.pdbx_strand_id
1 'polypeptide(L)'
;VLSNGGTTRGLPISCFLNFVEDSREGITNHYTENAFLSSVGGGVGGCWNSIRSVGSKTSNGSESTGVIPFMKVVDAEMLAFSQGVTRRGSYAAYLDMSHPEIEEFLDVRKPTGGDINRKSTNLHHGVVISDQFMALIEGATREEGFNDSWDLIDPNSGRVVKTVSAKTLWVKLIQ
;
A
#
# COMPACT_ATOMS: atom_id res chain seq x y z
N VAL A 1 -3.02 -16.12 -18.97
CA VAL A 1 -2.51 -17.47 -19.32
C VAL A 1 -3.34 -18.06 -20.43
N LEU A 2 -4.68 -18.18 -20.28
CA LEU A 2 -5.54 -18.84 -21.28
C LEU A 2 -5.53 -18.18 -22.66
N SER A 3 -5.35 -16.84 -22.74
CA SER A 3 -5.35 -16.13 -24.00
C SER A 3 -3.97 -16.02 -24.67
N ASN A 4 -2.90 -16.07 -23.89
CA ASN A 4 -1.55 -15.82 -24.39
C ASN A 4 -0.61 -17.04 -24.27
N GLY A 5 -0.99 -18.06 -23.50
CA GLY A 5 -0.18 -19.29 -23.37
C GLY A 5 0.02 -19.97 -24.72
N GLY A 6 1.30 -20.22 -25.07
CA GLY A 6 1.66 -20.83 -26.35
C GLY A 6 1.59 -19.90 -27.57
N THR A 7 1.34 -18.60 -27.38
CA THR A 7 1.34 -17.60 -28.45
C THR A 7 2.56 -16.68 -28.33
N THR A 8 2.85 -15.93 -29.40
CA THR A 8 3.86 -14.86 -29.41
C THR A 8 3.32 -13.51 -28.91
N ARG A 9 2.04 -13.46 -28.47
CA ARG A 9 1.37 -12.25 -28.04
C ARG A 9 1.35 -12.15 -26.52
N GLY A 10 1.88 -11.03 -25.98
CA GLY A 10 1.82 -10.70 -24.57
C GLY A 10 2.58 -11.68 -23.65
N LEU A 11 2.35 -11.57 -22.36
CA LEU A 11 2.99 -12.38 -21.34
C LEU A 11 2.15 -13.63 -21.01
N PRO A 12 2.77 -14.79 -20.73
CA PRO A 12 2.06 -16.00 -20.30
C PRO A 12 1.49 -15.89 -18.89
N ILE A 13 2.02 -14.98 -18.07
CA ILE A 13 1.55 -14.64 -16.73
C ILE A 13 0.92 -13.24 -16.75
N SER A 14 0.02 -12.96 -15.81
CA SER A 14 -0.71 -11.69 -15.77
C SER A 14 -0.72 -11.01 -14.40
N CYS A 15 0.02 -11.55 -13.43
CA CYS A 15 0.11 -10.98 -12.09
C CYS A 15 1.58 -10.80 -11.71
N PHE A 16 1.91 -9.60 -11.26
CA PHE A 16 3.27 -9.20 -10.89
C PHE A 16 3.23 -8.53 -9.53
N LEU A 17 4.18 -8.87 -8.68
CA LEU A 17 4.36 -8.25 -7.37
C LEU A 17 5.75 -7.64 -7.32
N ASN A 18 5.85 -6.42 -6.87
CA ASN A 18 7.11 -5.73 -6.68
C ASN A 18 7.19 -5.06 -5.31
N PHE A 19 8.40 -4.74 -4.93
CA PHE A 19 8.75 -4.08 -3.69
C PHE A 19 9.17 -2.64 -4.00
N VAL A 20 8.73 -1.68 -3.19
CA VAL A 20 9.07 -0.27 -3.37
C VAL A 20 10.18 0.11 -2.39
N GLU A 21 11.34 0.43 -2.90
CA GLU A 21 12.46 0.89 -2.09
C GLU A 21 12.25 2.34 -1.62
N ASP A 22 12.67 2.64 -0.38
CA ASP A 22 12.58 3.98 0.21
C ASP A 22 13.68 4.92 -0.33
N SER A 23 13.64 5.12 -1.63
CA SER A 23 14.51 6.04 -2.35
C SER A 23 13.75 6.69 -3.51
N ARG A 24 14.22 7.88 -3.93
CA ARG A 24 13.64 8.55 -5.10
C ARG A 24 13.75 7.69 -6.35
N GLU A 25 14.89 7.04 -6.53
CA GLU A 25 15.15 6.14 -7.65
C GLU A 25 14.25 4.91 -7.59
N GLY A 26 14.15 4.24 -6.43
CA GLY A 26 13.28 3.07 -6.24
C GLY A 26 11.82 3.37 -6.54
N ILE A 27 11.30 4.51 -6.04
CA ILE A 27 9.92 4.93 -6.32
C ILE A 27 9.72 5.23 -7.82
N THR A 28 10.67 5.91 -8.47
CA THR A 28 10.58 6.23 -9.90
C THR A 28 10.66 4.98 -10.76
N ASN A 29 11.56 4.05 -10.43
CA ASN A 29 11.68 2.77 -11.12
C ASN A 29 10.39 1.94 -10.98
N HIS A 30 9.78 1.95 -9.80
CA HIS A 30 8.49 1.30 -9.55
C HIS A 30 7.40 1.81 -10.51
N TYR A 31 7.28 3.12 -10.70
CA TYR A 31 6.33 3.68 -11.67
C TYR A 31 6.65 3.22 -13.09
N THR A 32 7.89 3.33 -13.51
CA THR A 32 8.30 2.90 -14.86
C THR A 32 7.97 1.44 -15.13
N GLU A 33 8.28 0.55 -14.17
CA GLU A 33 7.99 -0.88 -14.29
C GLU A 33 6.48 -1.14 -14.36
N ASN A 34 5.69 -0.48 -13.52
CA ASN A 34 4.25 -0.62 -13.52
C ASN A 34 3.60 -0.14 -14.83
N ALA A 35 4.07 0.96 -15.42
CA ALA A 35 3.61 1.45 -16.71
C ALA A 35 3.78 0.39 -17.81
N PHE A 36 4.97 -0.24 -17.88
CA PHE A 36 5.23 -1.29 -18.85
C PHE A 36 4.37 -2.53 -18.60
N LEU A 37 4.31 -3.03 -17.38
CA LEU A 37 3.53 -4.22 -17.03
C LEU A 37 2.03 -4.01 -17.28
N SER A 38 1.50 -2.84 -16.95
CA SER A 38 0.11 -2.50 -17.19
C SER A 38 -0.21 -2.41 -18.69
N SER A 39 0.69 -1.83 -19.49
CA SER A 39 0.51 -1.68 -20.94
C SER A 39 0.42 -3.03 -21.68
N VAL A 40 1.02 -4.08 -21.16
CA VAL A 40 0.91 -5.45 -21.70
C VAL A 40 -0.19 -6.28 -21.04
N GLY A 41 -1.04 -5.66 -20.22
CA GLY A 41 -2.20 -6.29 -19.58
C GLY A 41 -1.89 -7.03 -18.28
N GLY A 42 -0.77 -6.72 -17.64
CA GLY A 42 -0.42 -7.21 -16.30
C GLY A 42 -1.27 -6.55 -15.20
N GLY A 43 -1.71 -7.32 -14.22
CA GLY A 43 -2.14 -6.80 -12.93
C GLY A 43 -0.93 -6.68 -12.00
N VAL A 44 -0.78 -5.56 -11.31
CA VAL A 44 0.41 -5.28 -10.50
C VAL A 44 0.03 -5.10 -9.04
N GLY A 45 0.87 -5.59 -8.15
CA GLY A 45 0.80 -5.31 -6.72
C GLY A 45 2.14 -4.82 -6.20
N GLY A 46 2.12 -3.79 -5.37
CA GLY A 46 3.33 -3.22 -4.77
C GLY A 46 3.31 -3.23 -3.25
N CYS A 47 4.43 -3.63 -2.66
CA CYS A 47 4.65 -3.59 -1.22
C CYS A 47 5.33 -2.28 -0.85
N TRP A 48 4.63 -1.45 -0.06
CA TRP A 48 5.05 -0.09 0.34
C TRP A 48 5.60 -0.02 1.76
N ASN A 49 5.79 -1.15 2.40
CA ASN A 49 6.16 -1.26 3.81
C ASN A 49 7.46 -0.52 4.18
N SER A 50 8.38 -0.36 3.24
CA SER A 50 9.69 0.27 3.48
C SER A 50 9.68 1.78 3.40
N ILE A 51 8.65 2.37 2.80
CA ILE A 51 8.61 3.82 2.60
C ILE A 51 8.44 4.53 3.94
N ARG A 52 9.34 5.47 4.21
CA ARG A 52 9.32 6.28 5.44
C ARG A 52 8.01 7.04 5.60
N SER A 53 7.61 7.22 6.84
CA SER A 53 6.39 7.92 7.18
C SER A 53 6.47 9.43 6.95
N VAL A 54 5.31 10.07 6.95
CA VAL A 54 5.17 11.53 6.91
C VAL A 54 5.99 12.18 8.03
N GLY A 55 6.71 13.28 7.73
CA GLY A 55 7.54 14.00 8.67
C GLY A 55 8.94 13.41 8.92
N SER A 56 9.22 12.17 8.44
CA SER A 56 10.55 11.59 8.53
C SER A 56 11.56 12.40 7.69
N LYS A 57 12.78 12.56 8.18
CA LYS A 57 13.82 13.34 7.49
C LYS A 57 14.33 12.61 6.25
N THR A 58 14.46 13.35 5.17
CA THR A 58 15.08 12.89 3.93
C THR A 58 16.59 13.20 3.93
N SER A 59 17.34 12.61 3.00
CA SER A 59 18.78 12.80 2.89
C SER A 59 19.22 14.27 2.67
N ASN A 60 18.35 15.09 2.09
CA ASN A 60 18.58 16.53 1.89
C ASN A 60 18.03 17.40 3.02
N GLY A 61 17.58 16.82 4.14
CA GLY A 61 17.08 17.52 5.31
C GLY A 61 15.62 18.00 5.24
N SER A 62 14.93 17.78 4.12
CA SER A 62 13.49 18.05 4.03
C SER A 62 12.68 16.97 4.76
N GLU A 63 11.37 17.17 4.87
CA GLU A 63 10.45 16.20 5.46
C GLU A 63 9.76 15.39 4.39
N SER A 64 9.56 14.09 4.66
CA SER A 64 8.79 13.19 3.82
C SER A 64 7.31 13.56 3.83
N THR A 65 6.67 13.44 2.68
CA THR A 65 5.22 13.55 2.54
C THR A 65 4.47 12.25 2.87
N GLY A 66 5.23 11.19 3.21
CA GLY A 66 4.71 9.87 3.49
C GLY A 66 4.41 9.04 2.26
N VAL A 67 3.79 7.87 2.45
CA VAL A 67 3.54 6.88 1.40
C VAL A 67 2.32 7.20 0.53
N ILE A 68 1.29 7.79 1.10
CA ILE A 68 -0.01 7.98 0.44
C ILE A 68 0.06 8.80 -0.86
N PRO A 69 0.80 9.94 -0.93
CA PRO A 69 0.91 10.70 -2.18
C PRO A 69 1.57 9.92 -3.32
N PHE A 70 2.53 9.05 -3.01
CA PHE A 70 3.17 8.20 -4.03
C PHE A 70 2.22 7.12 -4.55
N MET A 71 1.39 6.54 -3.69
CA MET A 71 0.33 5.61 -4.12
C MET A 71 -0.70 6.30 -5.04
N LYS A 72 -1.00 7.58 -4.82
CA LYS A 72 -1.89 8.34 -5.70
C LYS A 72 -1.33 8.48 -7.12
N VAL A 73 -0.02 8.61 -7.26
CA VAL A 73 0.61 8.63 -8.59
C VAL A 73 0.36 7.30 -9.31
N VAL A 74 0.55 6.17 -8.64
CA VAL A 74 0.26 4.84 -9.19
C VAL A 74 -1.22 4.70 -9.55
N ASP A 75 -2.13 5.20 -8.71
CA ASP A 75 -3.57 5.18 -8.99
C ASP A 75 -3.92 5.85 -10.31
N ALA A 76 -3.33 7.02 -10.57
CA ALA A 76 -3.51 7.76 -11.81
C ALA A 76 -2.79 7.09 -13.00
N GLU A 77 -1.59 6.56 -12.77
CA GLU A 77 -0.79 5.85 -13.75
C GLU A 77 -1.53 4.63 -14.32
N MET A 78 -2.14 3.82 -13.46
CA MET A 78 -2.89 2.62 -13.87
C MET A 78 -4.10 2.95 -14.74
N LEU A 79 -4.68 4.13 -14.58
CA LEU A 79 -5.75 4.59 -15.47
C LEU A 79 -5.22 5.01 -16.85
N ALA A 80 -4.02 5.57 -16.89
CA ALA A 80 -3.39 6.05 -18.13
C ALA A 80 -2.82 4.87 -18.97
N PHE A 81 -2.11 3.94 -18.32
CA PHE A 81 -1.44 2.80 -18.97
C PHE A 81 -2.31 1.53 -18.92
N SER A 82 -3.51 1.59 -19.49
CA SER A 82 -4.39 0.44 -19.58
C SER A 82 -4.37 -0.20 -20.98
N GLN A 83 -4.41 -1.53 -21.05
CA GLN A 83 -4.48 -2.26 -22.31
C GLN A 83 -5.89 -2.17 -22.92
N GLY A 84 -6.14 -1.12 -23.70
CA GLY A 84 -7.35 -0.95 -24.51
C GLY A 84 -8.66 -0.91 -23.71
N VAL A 85 -9.79 -1.06 -24.43
CA VAL A 85 -11.14 -0.92 -23.84
C VAL A 85 -11.54 -2.09 -22.96
N THR A 86 -10.95 -3.27 -23.18
CA THR A 86 -11.40 -4.51 -22.56
C THR A 86 -10.72 -4.85 -21.23
N ARG A 87 -9.53 -4.30 -20.95
CA ARG A 87 -8.80 -4.57 -19.72
C ARG A 87 -8.14 -3.31 -19.19
N ARG A 88 -8.69 -2.77 -18.13
CA ARG A 88 -8.12 -1.62 -17.42
C ARG A 88 -6.89 -2.04 -16.61
N GLY A 89 -5.95 -1.14 -16.44
CA GLY A 89 -4.85 -1.31 -15.49
C GLY A 89 -5.40 -1.54 -14.09
N SER A 90 -4.82 -2.48 -13.35
CA SER A 90 -5.23 -2.82 -11.99
C SER A 90 -3.99 -2.87 -11.10
N TYR A 91 -4.08 -2.21 -9.96
CA TYR A 91 -3.02 -2.16 -8.96
C TYR A 91 -3.54 -2.46 -7.56
N ALA A 92 -2.77 -3.26 -6.81
CA ALA A 92 -3.01 -3.50 -5.40
C ALA A 92 -1.83 -2.96 -4.57
N ALA A 93 -2.09 -1.96 -3.72
CA ALA A 93 -1.10 -1.46 -2.77
C ALA A 93 -1.17 -2.27 -1.48
N TYR A 94 -0.03 -2.68 -0.95
CA TYR A 94 0.08 -3.40 0.32
C TYR A 94 0.86 -2.57 1.34
N LEU A 95 0.31 -2.44 2.54
CA LEU A 95 0.93 -1.74 3.65
C LEU A 95 0.82 -2.56 4.93
N ASP A 96 1.88 -2.55 5.74
CA ASP A 96 1.92 -3.26 7.02
C ASP A 96 1.06 -2.56 8.08
N MET A 97 0.43 -3.36 8.95
CA MET A 97 -0.40 -2.88 10.05
C MET A 97 0.36 -2.03 11.07
N SER A 98 1.70 -2.16 11.12
CA SER A 98 2.58 -1.36 11.97
C SER A 98 3.02 -0.04 11.34
N HIS A 99 2.68 0.22 10.07
CA HIS A 99 3.10 1.45 9.40
C HIS A 99 2.38 2.68 9.99
N PRO A 100 3.08 3.82 10.24
CA PRO A 100 2.47 5.01 10.83
C PRO A 100 1.26 5.59 10.08
N GLU A 101 1.20 5.41 8.76
CA GLU A 101 0.10 5.89 7.92
C GLU A 101 -1.01 4.85 7.70
N ILE A 102 -1.02 3.75 8.45
CA ILE A 102 -2.01 2.68 8.26
C ILE A 102 -3.46 3.17 8.43
N GLU A 103 -3.72 4.06 9.40
CA GLU A 103 -5.07 4.58 9.64
C GLU A 103 -5.59 5.40 8.44
N GLU A 104 -4.71 6.16 7.77
CA GLU A 104 -5.03 6.90 6.55
C GLU A 104 -5.16 5.98 5.35
N PHE A 105 -4.27 4.97 5.27
CA PHE A 105 -4.31 3.96 4.22
C PHE A 105 -5.62 3.17 4.20
N LEU A 106 -6.17 2.81 5.36
CA LEU A 106 -7.48 2.15 5.46
C LEU A 106 -8.61 3.00 4.87
N ASP A 107 -8.46 4.34 4.93
CA ASP A 107 -9.43 5.29 4.39
C ASP A 107 -9.09 5.81 2.98
N VAL A 108 -8.02 5.31 2.36
CA VAL A 108 -7.49 5.86 1.09
C VAL A 108 -8.51 5.84 -0.04
N ARG A 109 -9.41 4.85 -0.05
CA ARG A 109 -10.45 4.70 -1.08
C ARG A 109 -11.76 5.42 -0.76
N LYS A 110 -11.94 5.93 0.46
CA LYS A 110 -13.15 6.68 0.82
C LYS A 110 -13.13 8.05 0.12
N PRO A 111 -14.10 8.35 -0.75
CA PRO A 111 -14.07 9.58 -1.55
C PRO A 111 -14.38 10.85 -0.75
N THR A 112 -14.91 10.68 0.46
CA THR A 112 -15.31 11.77 1.35
C THR A 112 -14.38 11.88 2.55
N GLY A 113 -14.22 13.11 3.05
CA GLY A 113 -13.40 13.41 4.23
C GLY A 113 -11.91 13.52 3.92
N GLY A 114 -11.24 14.51 4.49
CA GLY A 114 -9.82 14.75 4.32
C GLY A 114 -9.41 15.38 2.99
N ASP A 115 -8.10 15.41 2.74
CA ASP A 115 -7.52 15.97 1.52
C ASP A 115 -7.71 15.01 0.34
N ILE A 116 -8.36 15.48 -0.72
CA ILE A 116 -8.57 14.71 -1.96
C ILE A 116 -7.24 14.30 -2.64
N ASN A 117 -6.18 15.05 -2.42
CA ASN A 117 -4.86 14.71 -2.94
C ASN A 117 -4.22 13.49 -2.26
N ARG A 118 -4.77 13.09 -1.12
CA ARG A 118 -4.37 11.90 -0.36
C ARG A 118 -5.40 10.76 -0.49
N LYS A 119 -6.24 10.77 -1.52
CA LYS A 119 -7.23 9.74 -1.82
C LYS A 119 -6.93 9.06 -3.14
N SER A 120 -7.13 7.75 -3.20
CA SER A 120 -6.91 6.89 -4.36
C SER A 120 -8.10 5.93 -4.49
N THR A 121 -8.98 6.18 -5.44
CA THR A 121 -10.27 5.48 -5.53
C THR A 121 -10.26 4.29 -6.47
N ASN A 122 -9.25 4.18 -7.35
CA ASN A 122 -9.16 3.12 -8.37
C ASN A 122 -8.28 1.96 -7.93
N LEU A 123 -7.20 2.21 -7.18
CA LEU A 123 -6.34 1.13 -6.69
C LEU A 123 -7.10 0.25 -5.67
N HIS A 124 -6.72 -1.01 -5.62
CA HIS A 124 -7.08 -1.88 -4.50
C HIS A 124 -6.04 -1.73 -3.38
N HIS A 125 -6.44 -1.95 -2.14
CA HIS A 125 -5.51 -1.93 -1.03
C HIS A 125 -5.62 -3.21 -0.21
N GLY A 126 -4.49 -3.70 0.24
CA GLY A 126 -4.36 -4.87 1.10
C GLY A 126 -3.50 -4.54 2.31
N VAL A 127 -3.78 -5.15 3.43
CA VAL A 127 -3.05 -4.96 4.68
C VAL A 127 -2.22 -6.20 4.98
N VAL A 128 -0.95 -6.00 5.30
CA VAL A 128 -0.08 -7.08 5.79
C VAL A 128 -0.26 -7.16 7.31
N ILE A 129 -0.73 -8.30 7.79
CA ILE A 129 -1.05 -8.52 9.19
C ILE A 129 -0.10 -9.57 9.75
N SER A 130 0.59 -9.25 10.85
CA SER A 130 1.49 -10.18 11.52
C SER A 130 0.75 -11.07 12.54
N ASP A 131 1.35 -12.22 12.85
CA ASP A 131 0.85 -13.10 13.91
C ASP A 131 0.81 -12.39 15.27
N GLN A 132 1.76 -11.49 15.51
CA GLN A 132 1.80 -10.68 16.74
C GLN A 132 0.57 -9.77 16.86
N PHE A 133 0.17 -9.11 15.76
CA PHE A 133 -1.04 -8.30 15.76
C PHE A 133 -2.28 -9.16 16.01
N MET A 134 -2.38 -10.32 15.37
CA MET A 134 -3.50 -11.24 15.57
C MET A 134 -3.59 -11.77 17.00
N ALA A 135 -2.45 -12.03 17.64
CA ALA A 135 -2.42 -12.45 19.06
C ALA A 135 -2.99 -11.36 20.00
N LEU A 136 -2.74 -10.07 19.71
CA LEU A 136 -3.35 -8.97 20.47
C LEU A 136 -4.87 -8.92 20.27
N ILE A 137 -5.35 -9.16 19.05
CA ILE A 137 -6.80 -9.20 18.77
C ILE A 137 -7.46 -10.35 19.50
N GLU A 138 -6.85 -11.54 19.51
CA GLU A 138 -7.35 -12.70 20.25
C GLU A 138 -7.39 -12.43 21.75
N GLY A 139 -6.33 -11.87 22.33
CA GLY A 139 -6.26 -11.51 23.75
C GLY A 139 -7.35 -10.51 24.14
N ALA A 140 -7.47 -9.42 23.36
CA ALA A 140 -8.48 -8.37 23.58
C ALA A 140 -9.94 -8.83 23.37
N THR A 141 -10.13 -9.97 22.70
CA THR A 141 -11.45 -10.57 22.52
C THR A 141 -11.81 -11.51 23.68
N ARG A 142 -10.81 -12.17 24.26
CA ARG A 142 -11.00 -13.17 25.32
C ARG A 142 -11.06 -12.56 26.71
N GLU A 143 -10.35 -11.46 26.94
CA GLU A 143 -10.17 -10.85 28.26
C GLU A 143 -10.52 -9.37 28.25
N GLU A 144 -11.45 -8.97 29.10
CA GLU A 144 -11.79 -7.56 29.31
C GLU A 144 -10.64 -6.84 30.01
N GLY A 145 -10.22 -5.69 29.46
CA GLY A 145 -9.08 -4.93 29.99
C GLY A 145 -7.71 -5.44 29.53
N PHE A 146 -7.65 -6.39 28.59
CA PHE A 146 -6.39 -6.82 27.98
C PHE A 146 -5.66 -5.63 27.33
N ASN A 147 -4.34 -5.57 27.57
CA ASN A 147 -3.50 -4.55 26.94
C ASN A 147 -3.24 -4.89 25.45
N ASP A 148 -3.98 -4.25 24.57
CA ASP A 148 -3.90 -4.41 23.12
C ASP A 148 -3.10 -3.28 22.44
N SER A 149 -2.15 -2.68 23.15
CA SER A 149 -1.29 -1.63 22.62
C SER A 149 -0.50 -2.13 21.41
N TRP A 150 -0.59 -1.40 20.31
CA TRP A 150 0.11 -1.65 19.07
C TRP A 150 0.91 -0.43 18.62
N ASP A 151 2.20 -0.63 18.39
CA ASP A 151 3.10 0.44 18.00
C ASP A 151 3.13 0.62 16.48
N LEU A 152 2.95 1.85 16.04
CA LEU A 152 3.15 2.27 14.66
C LEU A 152 4.59 2.77 14.54
N ILE A 153 5.37 2.09 13.71
CA ILE A 153 6.83 2.21 13.64
C ILE A 153 7.24 2.75 12.27
N ASP A 154 8.00 3.84 12.27
CA ASP A 154 8.59 4.36 11.02
C ASP A 154 9.64 3.37 10.49
N PRO A 155 9.46 2.82 9.27
CA PRO A 155 10.32 1.75 8.77
C PRO A 155 11.75 2.19 8.50
N ASN A 156 11.98 3.49 8.26
CA ASN A 156 13.32 4.02 7.98
C ASN A 156 14.15 4.20 9.26
N SER A 157 13.53 4.74 10.32
CA SER A 157 14.25 5.03 11.58
C SER A 157 14.06 3.98 12.67
N GLY A 158 13.09 3.09 12.53
CA GLY A 158 12.70 2.13 13.56
C GLY A 158 12.05 2.77 14.79
N ARG A 159 11.71 4.05 14.74
CA ARG A 159 11.10 4.79 15.86
C ARG A 159 9.61 4.56 15.94
N VAL A 160 9.10 4.36 17.15
CA VAL A 160 7.66 4.39 17.42
C VAL A 160 7.18 5.84 17.21
N VAL A 161 6.26 6.02 16.27
CA VAL A 161 5.63 7.31 15.95
C VAL A 161 4.38 7.52 16.79
N LYS A 162 3.60 6.45 16.96
CA LYS A 162 2.33 6.46 17.69
C LYS A 162 2.03 5.07 18.22
N THR A 163 1.38 4.97 19.36
CA THR A 163 0.82 3.72 19.89
C THR A 163 -0.71 3.81 19.83
N VAL A 164 -1.36 2.77 19.35
CA VAL A 164 -2.81 2.69 19.16
C VAL A 164 -3.37 1.39 19.73
N SER A 165 -4.69 1.28 19.86
CA SER A 165 -5.35 0.01 20.18
C SER A 165 -5.43 -0.88 18.95
N ALA A 166 -4.91 -2.10 19.03
CA ALA A 166 -5.01 -3.09 17.95
C ALA A 166 -6.47 -3.40 17.63
N LYS A 167 -7.33 -3.53 18.65
CA LYS A 167 -8.77 -3.77 18.48
C LYS A 167 -9.45 -2.63 17.72
N THR A 168 -9.08 -1.38 17.98
CA THR A 168 -9.63 -0.22 17.25
C THR A 168 -9.22 -0.26 15.78
N LEU A 169 -7.95 -0.55 15.48
CA LEU A 169 -7.48 -0.72 14.10
C LEU A 169 -8.18 -1.89 13.40
N TRP A 170 -8.36 -3.01 14.11
CA TRP A 170 -9.05 -4.17 13.56
C TRP A 170 -10.49 -3.86 13.18
N VAL A 171 -11.24 -3.20 14.07
CA VAL A 171 -12.61 -2.77 13.78
C VAL A 171 -12.65 -1.85 12.57
N LYS A 172 -11.71 -0.92 12.46
CA LYS A 172 -11.62 -0.02 11.29
C LYS A 172 -11.32 -0.77 9.99
N LEU A 173 -10.52 -1.83 10.05
CA LEU A 173 -10.19 -2.66 8.88
C LEU A 173 -11.38 -3.43 8.34
N ILE A 174 -12.25 -3.96 9.22
CA ILE A 174 -13.38 -4.83 8.83
C ILE A 174 -14.68 -4.08 8.55
N GLN A 175 -14.73 -2.75 8.74
CA GLN A 175 -15.86 -1.87 8.40
C GLN A 175 -15.79 -1.39 6.93
#